data_7214a1917c5f0985aef22b2284c4a102
#
_entry.id   7214a1917c5f0985aef22b2284c4a102
#
_cell.length_a   1.000
_cell.length_b   1.000
_cell.length_c   1.000
_cell.angle_alpha   90.00
_cell.angle_beta   90.00
_cell.angle_gamma   90.00
#
_symmetry.space_group_name_H-M   'P 1'
#
loop_
_entity.id
_entity.type
_entity.pdbx_description
1 polymer ?
#
loop_
_entity_poly.entity_id
_entity_poly.type
_entity_poly.pdbx_seq_one_letter_code
_entity_poly.pdbx_strand_id
1 'polypeptide(L)'
;MNGIDGLIVINGINHFPISWLHSKGFCEYQLYLEKIKKIKVEKTTEMIIGKQIHAELEKEFLEQAEEEMTIEEALSRSKETGESFLIRELETISRKYGIYGKIDEVQILPESVVIIDDKPGNVAYQGLIKQVSAYSLSFLEEFKPDREIFSALRNRDNKEVFWNQKFDKNLLEMVVKDILEIHDLIRDVRFPESSTNPQKCLKCRFRKVCDRSLA
;
A
#
# COMPACT_ATOMS: atom_id res chain seq x y z
N MET A 1 -17.44 17.14 -13.27
CA MET A 1 -17.01 15.75 -13.35
C MET A 1 -16.97 15.21 -11.92
N ASN A 2 -17.78 14.20 -11.59
CA ASN A 2 -17.72 13.58 -10.26
C ASN A 2 -16.39 12.85 -10.13
N GLY A 3 -15.48 13.33 -9.27
CA GLY A 3 -14.13 12.80 -9.11
C GLY A 3 -14.08 11.29 -8.85
N ILE A 4 -13.01 10.62 -9.25
CA ILE A 4 -12.74 9.21 -8.95
C ILE A 4 -12.54 9.08 -7.43
N ASP A 5 -13.25 8.12 -6.79
CA ASP A 5 -13.21 7.94 -5.33
C ASP A 5 -11.79 7.55 -4.86
N GLY A 6 -11.24 8.31 -3.91
CA GLY A 6 -9.88 8.16 -3.43
C GLY A 6 -8.81 8.82 -4.30
N LEU A 7 -9.16 9.49 -5.40
CA LEU A 7 -8.22 10.26 -6.18
C LEU A 7 -8.13 11.69 -5.64
N ILE A 8 -6.92 12.16 -5.35
CA ILE A 8 -6.64 13.55 -4.99
C ILE A 8 -5.77 14.20 -6.05
N VAL A 9 -5.90 15.51 -6.21
CA VAL A 9 -5.11 16.29 -7.17
C VAL A 9 -4.20 17.23 -6.41
N ILE A 10 -2.89 17.09 -6.60
CA ILE A 10 -1.88 17.96 -6.00
C ILE A 10 -1.05 18.56 -7.13
N ASN A 11 -1.02 19.88 -7.22
CA ASN A 11 -0.31 20.61 -8.28
C ASN A 11 -0.66 20.12 -9.71
N GLY A 12 -1.93 19.80 -9.95
CA GLY A 12 -2.40 19.30 -11.25
C GLY A 12 -2.09 17.83 -11.55
N ILE A 13 -1.44 17.11 -10.64
CA ILE A 13 -1.11 15.69 -10.78
C ILE A 13 -2.09 14.86 -9.96
N ASN A 14 -2.66 13.84 -10.60
CA ASN A 14 -3.49 12.86 -9.92
C ASN A 14 -2.65 11.99 -8.98
N HIS A 15 -3.11 11.82 -7.75
CA HIS A 15 -2.54 10.89 -6.79
C HIS A 15 -3.61 9.87 -6.38
N PHE A 16 -3.26 8.59 -6.40
CA PHE A 16 -4.16 7.51 -5.98
C PHE A 16 -3.62 6.76 -4.75
N PRO A 17 -4.49 6.13 -3.94
CA PRO A 17 -4.07 5.37 -2.78
C PRO A 17 -3.18 4.19 -3.15
N ILE A 18 -2.07 3.99 -2.43
CA ILE A 18 -1.15 2.86 -2.60
C ILE A 18 -1.88 1.50 -2.53
N SER A 19 -2.95 1.40 -1.75
CA SER A 19 -3.79 0.20 -1.66
C SER A 19 -4.42 -0.25 -3.00
N TRP A 20 -4.47 0.62 -4.02
CA TRP A 20 -4.95 0.24 -5.35
C TRP A 20 -4.03 -0.78 -6.04
N LEU A 21 -2.74 -0.79 -5.69
CA LEU A 21 -1.78 -1.78 -6.20
C LEU A 21 -2.13 -3.20 -5.74
N HIS A 22 -2.60 -3.36 -4.50
CA HIS A 22 -3.14 -4.62 -4.02
C HIS A 22 -4.37 -5.05 -4.84
N SER A 23 -5.32 -4.14 -5.04
CA SER A 23 -6.53 -4.41 -5.83
C SER A 23 -6.21 -4.77 -7.27
N LYS A 24 -5.27 -4.05 -7.91
CA LYS A 24 -4.75 -4.36 -9.25
C LYS A 24 -4.12 -5.75 -9.29
N GLY A 25 -3.30 -6.11 -8.29
CA GLY A 25 -2.66 -7.43 -8.18
C GLY A 25 -3.67 -8.58 -8.02
N PHE A 26 -4.85 -8.32 -7.47
CA PHE A 26 -5.95 -9.29 -7.49
C PHE A 26 -6.58 -9.37 -8.88
N CYS A 27 -7.09 -8.25 -9.41
CA CYS A 27 -7.66 -8.13 -10.75
C CYS A 27 -7.79 -6.64 -11.13
N GLU A 28 -7.08 -6.21 -12.17
CA GLU A 28 -7.11 -4.81 -12.61
C GLU A 28 -8.52 -4.40 -13.09
N TYR A 29 -9.25 -5.29 -13.74
CA TYR A 29 -10.62 -5.03 -14.15
C TYR A 29 -11.56 -4.80 -12.95
N GLN A 30 -11.34 -5.49 -11.82
CA GLN A 30 -12.06 -5.21 -10.57
C GLN A 30 -11.75 -3.79 -10.06
N LEU A 31 -10.48 -3.37 -10.05
CA LEU A 31 -10.10 -2.01 -9.66
C LEU A 31 -10.81 -0.97 -10.56
N TYR A 32 -10.84 -1.20 -11.86
CA TYR A 32 -11.51 -0.34 -12.84
C TYR A 32 -13.01 -0.25 -12.59
N LEU A 33 -13.71 -1.37 -12.39
CA LEU A 33 -15.14 -1.38 -12.08
C LEU A 33 -15.42 -0.59 -10.79
N GLU A 34 -14.62 -0.78 -9.76
CA GLU A 34 -14.81 -0.14 -8.47
C GLU A 34 -14.53 1.36 -8.50
N LYS A 35 -13.35 1.74 -8.99
CA LYS A 35 -12.83 3.10 -8.84
C LYS A 35 -13.19 4.00 -10.01
N ILE A 36 -13.09 3.51 -11.24
CA ILE A 36 -13.29 4.32 -12.44
C ILE A 36 -14.77 4.28 -12.89
N LYS A 37 -15.36 3.09 -12.98
CA LYS A 37 -16.79 2.94 -13.31
C LYS A 37 -17.72 3.16 -12.12
N LYS A 38 -17.19 3.23 -10.89
CA LYS A 38 -17.94 3.48 -9.64
C LYS A 38 -19.09 2.50 -9.39
N ILE A 39 -18.93 1.26 -9.84
CA ILE A 39 -19.90 0.21 -9.57
C ILE A 39 -19.86 -0.12 -8.09
N LYS A 40 -20.97 0.05 -7.39
CA LYS A 40 -21.08 -0.25 -5.96
C LYS A 40 -21.52 -1.69 -5.78
N VAL A 41 -20.77 -2.43 -4.99
CA VAL A 41 -21.10 -3.76 -4.49
C VAL A 41 -20.91 -3.79 -2.98
N GLU A 42 -21.54 -4.71 -2.29
CA GLU A 42 -21.40 -4.86 -0.84
C GLU A 42 -19.94 -5.14 -0.46
N LYS A 43 -19.50 -4.54 0.65
CA LYS A 43 -18.18 -4.82 1.22
C LYS A 43 -18.20 -6.20 1.86
N THR A 44 -17.10 -6.95 1.75
CA THR A 44 -16.98 -8.21 2.46
C THR A 44 -16.79 -7.99 3.97
N THR A 45 -17.15 -8.99 4.76
CA THR A 45 -16.97 -8.94 6.22
C THR A 45 -15.52 -8.68 6.61
N GLU A 46 -14.56 -9.31 5.90
CA GLU A 46 -13.13 -9.12 6.13
C GLU A 46 -12.67 -7.67 5.90
N MET A 47 -13.25 -6.98 4.90
CA MET A 47 -12.94 -5.56 4.64
C MET A 47 -13.46 -4.65 5.76
N ILE A 48 -14.61 -4.97 6.34
CA ILE A 48 -15.21 -4.21 7.45
C ILE A 48 -14.36 -4.40 8.72
N ILE A 49 -14.07 -5.65 9.07
CA ILE A 49 -13.26 -6.02 10.24
C ILE A 49 -11.85 -5.41 10.12
N GLY A 50 -11.20 -5.54 8.95
CA GLY A 50 -9.87 -4.98 8.73
C GLY A 50 -9.80 -3.48 9.03
N LYS A 51 -10.79 -2.70 8.58
CA LYS A 51 -10.84 -1.27 8.84
C LYS A 51 -11.04 -0.92 10.33
N GLN A 52 -11.86 -1.71 11.04
CA GLN A 52 -12.09 -1.50 12.48
C GLN A 52 -10.81 -1.74 13.29
N ILE A 53 -10.08 -2.84 12.99
CA ILE A 53 -8.83 -3.18 13.70
C ILE A 53 -7.76 -2.10 13.49
N HIS A 54 -7.60 -1.57 12.26
CA HIS A 54 -6.66 -0.45 12.04
C HIS A 54 -7.02 0.78 12.87
N ALA A 55 -8.30 1.13 12.97
CA ALA A 55 -8.75 2.28 13.77
C ALA A 55 -8.52 2.09 15.29
N GLU A 56 -8.67 0.86 15.78
CA GLU A 56 -8.41 0.52 17.18
C GLU A 56 -6.91 0.60 17.53
N LEU A 57 -6.05 0.02 16.67
CA LEU A 57 -4.59 0.06 16.84
C LEU A 57 -4.03 1.49 16.76
N GLU A 58 -4.58 2.32 15.88
CA GLU A 58 -4.21 3.75 15.77
C GLU A 58 -4.53 4.48 17.08
N LYS A 59 -5.72 4.26 17.63
CA LYS A 59 -6.14 4.87 18.89
C LYS A 59 -5.25 4.47 20.07
N GLU A 60 -4.95 3.17 20.20
CA GLU A 60 -4.07 2.66 21.27
C GLU A 60 -2.65 3.25 21.17
N PHE A 61 -2.14 3.43 19.95
CA PHE A 61 -0.81 4.00 19.73
C PHE A 61 -0.76 5.50 20.09
N LEU A 62 -1.77 6.28 19.67
CA LEU A 62 -1.84 7.72 19.99
C LEU A 62 -1.96 7.99 21.49
N GLU A 63 -2.58 7.07 22.27
CA GLU A 63 -2.68 7.17 23.72
C GLU A 63 -1.33 6.88 24.45
N GLN A 64 -0.36 6.24 23.75
CA GLN A 64 0.94 5.83 24.30
C GLN A 64 2.12 6.66 23.79
N ALA A 65 1.92 7.56 22.82
CA ALA A 65 2.99 8.37 22.24
C ALA A 65 3.46 9.45 23.24
N GLU A 66 4.69 9.33 23.71
CA GLU A 66 5.28 10.25 24.71
C GLU A 66 6.05 11.44 24.11
N GLU A 67 6.51 11.38 22.85
CA GLU A 67 7.26 12.46 22.20
C GLU A 67 6.91 12.57 20.71
N GLU A 68 6.68 13.80 20.22
CA GLU A 68 6.60 14.10 18.78
C GLU A 68 8.02 14.22 18.22
N MET A 69 8.52 13.16 17.57
CA MET A 69 9.79 13.14 16.86
C MET A 69 9.53 13.08 15.35
N THR A 70 10.24 13.89 14.58
CA THR A 70 10.18 13.80 13.11
C THR A 70 10.93 12.57 12.57
N ILE A 71 10.61 12.15 11.35
CA ILE A 71 11.31 11.03 10.69
C ILE A 71 12.80 11.35 10.51
N GLU A 72 13.12 12.59 10.13
CA GLU A 72 14.48 13.05 9.93
C GLU A 72 15.30 13.02 11.23
N GLU A 73 14.71 13.43 12.34
CA GLU A 73 15.34 13.34 13.67
C GLU A 73 15.56 11.89 14.07
N ALA A 74 14.57 11.01 13.87
CA ALA A 74 14.70 9.58 14.15
C ALA A 74 15.81 8.91 13.31
N LEU A 75 15.90 9.28 12.01
CA LEU A 75 16.95 8.81 11.11
C LEU A 75 18.34 9.26 11.57
N SER A 76 18.52 10.54 11.95
CA SER A 76 19.80 11.08 12.43
C SER A 76 20.19 10.44 13.75
N ARG A 77 19.29 10.46 14.72
CA ARG A 77 19.54 9.94 16.07
C ARG A 77 19.84 8.45 16.08
N SER A 78 19.11 7.65 15.27
CA SER A 78 19.38 6.22 15.14
C SER A 78 20.82 5.94 14.69
N LYS A 79 21.35 6.72 13.77
CA LYS A 79 22.72 6.58 13.26
C LYS A 79 23.77 6.99 14.28
N GLU A 80 23.49 8.07 15.04
CA GLU A 80 24.43 8.64 16.00
C GLU A 80 24.52 7.81 17.30
N THR A 81 23.39 7.32 17.79
CA THR A 81 23.30 6.65 19.09
C THR A 81 23.25 5.12 19.01
N GLY A 82 22.95 4.55 17.84
CA GLY A 82 22.69 3.13 17.68
C GLY A 82 21.29 2.70 18.16
N GLU A 83 20.44 3.63 18.58
CA GLU A 83 19.06 3.36 19.00
C GLU A 83 18.18 3.01 17.80
N SER A 84 17.11 2.27 18.06
CA SER A 84 16.09 1.95 17.07
C SER A 84 14.80 2.67 17.40
N PHE A 85 14.11 3.17 16.38
CA PHE A 85 12.84 3.88 16.52
C PHE A 85 11.73 3.13 15.78
N LEU A 86 10.53 3.18 16.35
CA LEU A 86 9.35 2.55 15.77
C LEU A 86 8.27 3.62 15.60
N ILE A 87 7.76 3.76 14.38
CA ILE A 87 6.74 4.73 14.01
C ILE A 87 5.58 3.98 13.40
N ARG A 88 4.37 4.29 13.80
CA ARG A 88 3.14 3.65 13.30
C ARG A 88 2.26 4.64 12.57
N GLU A 89 1.42 4.08 11.68
CA GLU A 89 0.40 4.82 10.95
C GLU A 89 0.96 6.07 10.24
N LEU A 90 2.19 5.94 9.68
CA LEU A 90 2.86 7.05 9.01
C LEU A 90 2.18 7.39 7.68
N GLU A 91 1.63 8.58 7.57
CA GLU A 91 1.18 9.09 6.28
C GLU A 91 2.37 9.37 5.37
N THR A 92 2.27 8.97 4.11
CA THR A 92 3.33 9.15 3.11
C THR A 92 2.76 9.51 1.75
N ILE A 93 3.52 10.31 1.01
CA ILE A 93 3.15 10.77 -0.31
C ILE A 93 4.35 10.81 -1.25
N SER A 94 4.25 10.17 -2.41
CA SER A 94 5.20 10.40 -3.49
C SER A 94 4.60 11.30 -4.55
N ARG A 95 5.02 12.57 -4.55
CA ARG A 95 4.58 13.54 -5.56
C ARG A 95 5.10 13.20 -6.95
N LYS A 96 6.26 12.57 -7.05
CA LYS A 96 6.88 12.14 -8.29
C LYS A 96 6.06 11.04 -8.99
N TYR A 97 5.55 10.10 -8.21
CA TYR A 97 4.81 8.95 -8.76
C TYR A 97 3.29 9.09 -8.64
N GLY A 98 2.78 10.14 -8.00
CA GLY A 98 1.34 10.37 -7.86
C GLY A 98 0.65 9.28 -7.04
N ILE A 99 1.23 8.91 -5.90
CA ILE A 99 0.68 7.92 -4.97
C ILE A 99 0.72 8.46 -3.54
N TYR A 100 -0.19 7.99 -2.71
CA TYR A 100 -0.23 8.33 -1.29
C TYR A 100 -0.80 7.16 -0.46
N GLY A 101 -0.53 7.17 0.84
CA GLY A 101 -1.08 6.17 1.74
C GLY A 101 -0.60 6.33 3.17
N LYS A 102 -0.91 5.33 3.98
CA LYS A 102 -0.52 5.24 5.37
C LYS A 102 0.21 3.92 5.59
N ILE A 103 1.44 3.99 6.06
CA ILE A 103 2.29 2.84 6.37
C ILE A 103 1.92 2.34 7.76
N ASP A 104 1.64 1.05 7.92
CA ASP A 104 1.23 0.49 9.22
C ASP A 104 2.34 0.63 10.27
N GLU A 105 3.61 0.33 9.90
CA GLU A 105 4.76 0.47 10.79
C GLU A 105 6.05 0.72 10.03
N VAL A 106 6.88 1.63 10.54
CA VAL A 106 8.24 1.90 10.07
C VAL A 106 9.20 1.64 11.23
N GLN A 107 10.16 0.76 11.03
CA GLN A 107 11.27 0.53 11.95
C GLN A 107 12.53 1.20 11.41
N ILE A 108 13.03 2.19 12.13
CA ILE A 108 14.28 2.88 11.82
C ILE A 108 15.39 2.26 12.67
N LEU A 109 16.29 1.55 12.01
CA LEU A 109 17.46 0.90 12.60
C LEU A 109 18.72 1.68 12.21
N PRO A 110 19.86 1.52 12.91
CA PRO A 110 21.08 2.24 12.58
C PRO A 110 21.54 2.09 11.12
N GLU A 111 21.42 0.89 10.55
CA GLU A 111 21.92 0.55 9.21
C GLU A 111 20.80 0.36 8.16
N SER A 112 19.54 0.37 8.56
CA SER A 112 18.43 0.10 7.65
C SER A 112 17.11 0.71 8.12
N VAL A 113 16.14 0.77 7.20
CA VAL A 113 14.74 1.06 7.50
C VAL A 113 13.91 -0.14 7.05
N VAL A 114 12.97 -0.58 7.88
CA VAL A 114 12.03 -1.64 7.52
C VAL A 114 10.63 -1.05 7.42
N ILE A 115 10.02 -1.15 6.24
CA ILE A 115 8.63 -0.76 5.98
C ILE A 115 7.77 -2.00 6.12
N ILE A 116 6.84 -1.99 7.06
CA ILE A 116 6.02 -3.14 7.41
C ILE A 116 4.55 -2.84 7.09
N ASP A 117 3.90 -3.80 6.43
CA ASP A 117 2.47 -3.78 6.12
C ASP A 117 1.82 -5.02 6.77
N ASP A 118 0.93 -4.80 7.74
CA ASP A 118 0.27 -5.83 8.54
C ASP A 118 -0.91 -6.45 7.77
N LYS A 119 -0.94 -7.77 7.62
CA LYS A 119 -1.95 -8.49 6.84
C LYS A 119 -2.56 -9.66 7.62
N PRO A 120 -3.83 -10.00 7.38
CA PRO A 120 -4.38 -11.24 7.86
C PRO A 120 -3.78 -12.41 7.06
N GLY A 121 -3.27 -13.43 7.74
CA GLY A 121 -2.68 -14.62 7.12
C GLY A 121 -1.20 -14.47 6.75
N ASN A 122 -0.63 -15.53 6.12
CA ASN A 122 0.82 -15.73 5.95
C ASN A 122 1.23 -15.99 4.49
N VAL A 123 0.44 -15.51 3.51
CA VAL A 123 0.74 -15.73 2.09
C VAL A 123 1.08 -14.41 1.40
N ALA A 124 2.31 -14.31 0.90
CA ALA A 124 2.81 -13.15 0.18
C ALA A 124 2.30 -13.12 -1.28
N TYR A 125 1.05 -12.76 -1.47
CA TYR A 125 0.51 -12.55 -2.81
C TYR A 125 1.17 -11.34 -3.49
N GLN A 126 1.33 -11.41 -4.80
CA GLN A 126 1.97 -10.35 -5.61
C GLN A 126 1.37 -8.95 -5.35
N GLY A 127 0.05 -8.86 -5.17
CA GLY A 127 -0.60 -7.59 -4.86
C GLY A 127 -0.15 -6.98 -3.52
N LEU A 128 0.10 -7.81 -2.50
CA LEU A 128 0.61 -7.37 -1.21
C LEU A 128 2.07 -6.93 -1.31
N ILE A 129 2.91 -7.71 -2.01
CA ILE A 129 4.31 -7.34 -2.27
C ILE A 129 4.38 -5.98 -2.98
N LYS A 130 3.56 -5.76 -4.02
CA LYS A 130 3.50 -4.49 -4.75
C LYS A 130 3.05 -3.33 -3.86
N GLN A 131 2.08 -3.56 -2.98
CA GLN A 131 1.61 -2.55 -2.04
C GLN A 131 2.72 -2.12 -1.07
N VAL A 132 3.35 -3.06 -0.36
CA VAL A 132 4.40 -2.73 0.60
C VAL A 132 5.64 -2.13 -0.09
N SER A 133 5.98 -2.59 -1.30
CA SER A 133 7.06 -1.99 -2.10
C SER A 133 6.74 -0.56 -2.53
N ALA A 134 5.47 -0.24 -2.79
CA ALA A 134 5.06 1.14 -3.09
C ALA A 134 5.12 2.04 -1.85
N TYR A 135 4.85 1.52 -0.66
CA TYR A 135 5.12 2.23 0.59
C TYR A 135 6.62 2.52 0.74
N SER A 136 7.48 1.53 0.48
CA SER A 136 8.94 1.72 0.51
C SER A 136 9.41 2.75 -0.52
N LEU A 137 8.83 2.76 -1.72
CA LEU A 137 9.10 3.78 -2.74
C LEU A 137 8.68 5.18 -2.26
N SER A 138 7.49 5.30 -1.69
CA SER A 138 6.98 6.59 -1.20
C SER A 138 7.85 7.12 -0.06
N PHE A 139 8.21 6.27 0.89
CA PHE A 139 9.13 6.61 1.99
C PHE A 139 10.50 7.05 1.46
N LEU A 140 11.08 6.32 0.50
CA LEU A 140 12.35 6.66 -0.13
C LEU A 140 12.32 8.04 -0.80
N GLU A 141 11.26 8.36 -1.54
CA GLU A 141 11.12 9.64 -2.25
C GLU A 141 10.90 10.82 -1.31
N GLU A 142 10.19 10.60 -0.21
CA GLU A 142 9.83 11.65 0.75
C GLU A 142 10.97 11.96 1.72
N PHE A 143 11.54 10.94 2.35
CA PHE A 143 12.52 11.09 3.44
C PHE A 143 13.97 10.86 3.02
N LYS A 144 14.24 10.23 1.87
CA LYS A 144 15.57 10.00 1.28
C LYS A 144 16.60 9.46 2.29
N PRO A 145 16.29 8.37 3.00
CA PRO A 145 17.22 7.83 3.99
C PRO A 145 18.54 7.43 3.33
N ASP A 146 19.65 7.63 4.05
CA ASP A 146 21.01 7.31 3.62
C ASP A 146 21.40 5.84 3.86
N ARG A 147 20.40 4.96 4.00
CA ARG A 147 20.57 3.55 4.35
C ARG A 147 19.60 2.66 3.57
N GLU A 148 19.80 1.34 3.69
CA GLU A 148 18.98 0.36 2.99
C GLU A 148 17.55 0.35 3.49
N ILE A 149 16.59 0.19 2.55
CA ILE A 149 15.18 0.01 2.88
C ILE A 149 14.81 -1.45 2.62
N PHE A 150 14.09 -2.05 3.57
CA PHE A 150 13.47 -3.36 3.43
C PHE A 150 11.95 -3.22 3.43
N SER A 151 11.30 -3.96 2.54
CA SER A 151 9.84 -4.12 2.52
C SER A 151 9.49 -5.42 3.23
N ALA A 152 8.53 -5.40 4.15
CA ALA A 152 8.14 -6.58 4.91
C ALA A 152 6.62 -6.72 5.00
N LEU A 153 6.13 -7.96 4.92
CA LEU A 153 4.75 -8.34 5.22
C LEU A 153 4.73 -9.12 6.53
N ARG A 154 3.91 -8.68 7.46
CA ARG A 154 3.80 -9.25 8.80
C ARG A 154 2.36 -9.70 9.06
N ASN A 155 2.21 -10.87 9.67
CA ASN A 155 0.91 -11.31 10.14
C ASN A 155 0.45 -10.41 11.29
N ARG A 156 -0.73 -9.82 11.13
CA ARG A 156 -1.30 -8.88 12.08
C ARG A 156 -1.57 -9.51 13.45
N ASP A 157 -1.97 -10.79 13.48
CA ASP A 157 -2.48 -11.44 14.69
C ASP A 157 -1.33 -12.00 15.56
N ASN A 158 -0.32 -12.65 14.95
CA ASN A 158 0.80 -13.25 15.67
C ASN A 158 2.12 -12.47 15.55
N LYS A 159 2.13 -11.36 14.78
CA LYS A 159 3.29 -10.49 14.53
C LYS A 159 4.49 -11.18 13.86
N GLU A 160 4.31 -12.34 13.24
CA GLU A 160 5.36 -13.01 12.48
C GLU A 160 5.53 -12.39 11.10
N VAL A 161 6.77 -12.06 10.74
CA VAL A 161 7.12 -11.63 9.39
C VAL A 161 7.15 -12.87 8.49
N PHE A 162 6.26 -12.92 7.51
CA PHE A 162 6.16 -14.04 6.58
C PHE A 162 6.78 -13.76 5.19
N TRP A 163 7.15 -12.52 4.93
CA TRP A 163 7.91 -12.13 3.76
C TRP A 163 8.70 -10.85 4.06
N ASN A 164 9.97 -10.80 3.63
CA ASN A 164 10.74 -9.57 3.58
C ASN A 164 11.70 -9.60 2.39
N GLN A 165 12.04 -8.44 1.89
CA GLN A 165 13.02 -8.26 0.82
C GLN A 165 13.58 -6.84 0.86
N LYS A 166 14.90 -6.70 0.57
CA LYS A 166 15.49 -5.40 0.30
C LYS A 166 14.75 -4.71 -0.85
N PHE A 167 14.39 -3.45 -0.69
CA PHE A 167 13.79 -2.64 -1.73
C PHE A 167 14.85 -2.28 -2.77
N ASP A 168 15.03 -3.17 -3.72
CA ASP A 168 16.03 -3.10 -4.78
C ASP A 168 15.44 -2.57 -6.11
N LYS A 169 16.30 -2.51 -7.13
CA LYS A 169 15.92 -2.08 -8.48
C LYS A 169 14.78 -2.91 -9.08
N ASN A 170 14.72 -4.21 -8.79
CA ASN A 170 13.69 -5.10 -9.35
C ASN A 170 12.30 -4.77 -8.76
N LEU A 171 12.24 -4.58 -7.42
CA LEU A 171 10.99 -4.16 -6.76
C LEU A 171 10.58 -2.76 -7.22
N LEU A 172 11.54 -1.84 -7.37
CA LEU A 172 11.28 -0.49 -7.88
C LEU A 172 10.67 -0.53 -9.28
N GLU A 173 11.29 -1.24 -10.23
CA GLU A 173 10.80 -1.34 -11.61
C GLU A 173 9.42 -1.99 -11.68
N MET A 174 9.19 -3.05 -10.90
CA MET A 174 7.89 -3.72 -10.80
C MET A 174 6.79 -2.76 -10.32
N VAL A 175 7.05 -2.04 -9.26
CA VAL A 175 6.07 -1.12 -8.66
C VAL A 175 5.82 0.10 -9.55
N VAL A 176 6.87 0.70 -10.12
CA VAL A 176 6.74 1.86 -11.01
C VAL A 176 5.93 1.51 -12.26
N LYS A 177 6.14 0.32 -12.84
CA LYS A 177 5.33 -0.17 -13.97
C LYS A 177 3.84 -0.19 -13.60
N ASP A 178 3.49 -0.78 -12.46
CA ASP A 178 2.08 -0.87 -12.05
C ASP A 178 1.46 0.49 -11.72
N ILE A 179 2.24 1.40 -11.15
CA ILE A 179 1.80 2.78 -10.90
C ILE A 179 1.47 3.50 -12.21
N LEU A 180 2.34 3.41 -13.20
CA LEU A 180 2.12 4.02 -14.52
C LEU A 180 0.89 3.42 -15.21
N GLU A 181 0.70 2.10 -15.13
CA GLU A 181 -0.47 1.42 -15.67
C GLU A 181 -1.78 1.87 -15.01
N ILE A 182 -1.79 2.13 -13.70
CA ILE A 182 -2.98 2.70 -13.01
C ILE A 182 -3.22 4.15 -13.47
N HIS A 183 -2.18 4.97 -13.64
CA HIS A 183 -2.33 6.31 -14.19
C HIS A 183 -2.90 6.29 -15.60
N ASP A 184 -2.51 5.33 -16.43
CA ASP A 184 -3.05 5.16 -17.78
C ASP A 184 -4.54 4.78 -17.76
N LEU A 185 -4.96 3.94 -16.80
CA LEU A 185 -6.39 3.67 -16.57
C LEU A 185 -7.17 4.90 -16.13
N ILE A 186 -6.61 5.71 -15.21
CA ILE A 186 -7.22 6.96 -14.72
C ILE A 186 -7.41 7.95 -15.87
N ARG A 187 -6.46 8.01 -16.80
CA ARG A 187 -6.47 8.90 -17.98
C ARG A 187 -7.28 8.36 -19.16
N ASP A 188 -7.83 7.16 -19.05
CA ASP A 188 -8.54 6.44 -20.12
C ASP A 188 -7.66 6.22 -21.38
N VAL A 189 -6.35 6.02 -21.19
CA VAL A 189 -5.37 5.79 -22.29
C VAL A 189 -5.31 4.33 -22.69
N ARG A 190 -5.67 3.41 -21.79
CA ARG A 190 -5.71 1.96 -22.05
C ARG A 190 -6.90 1.28 -21.39
N PHE A 191 -7.23 0.09 -21.87
CA PHE A 191 -8.25 -0.77 -21.23
C PHE A 191 -7.65 -1.60 -20.11
N PRO A 192 -8.43 -1.87 -19.01
CA PRO A 192 -7.98 -2.74 -17.93
C PRO A 192 -7.91 -4.20 -18.37
N GLU A 193 -6.92 -4.92 -17.84
CA GLU A 193 -6.82 -6.36 -18.01
C GLU A 193 -7.70 -7.09 -16.99
N SER A 194 -8.34 -8.18 -17.42
CA SER A 194 -9.08 -9.07 -16.54
C SER A 194 -8.22 -10.23 -16.07
N SER A 195 -8.52 -10.77 -14.89
CA SER A 195 -7.87 -11.99 -14.43
C SER A 195 -8.20 -13.17 -15.35
N THR A 196 -7.18 -13.97 -15.66
CA THR A 196 -7.33 -15.26 -16.37
C THR A 196 -7.54 -16.44 -15.41
N ASN A 197 -7.59 -16.19 -14.09
CA ASN A 197 -7.76 -17.22 -13.08
C ASN A 197 -9.23 -17.28 -12.60
N PRO A 198 -9.98 -18.36 -12.94
CA PRO A 198 -11.37 -18.53 -12.51
C PRO A 198 -11.57 -18.52 -10.99
N GLN A 199 -10.57 -19.02 -10.22
CA GLN A 199 -10.65 -19.02 -8.76
C GLN A 199 -10.65 -17.60 -8.16
N LYS A 200 -9.98 -16.65 -8.80
CA LYS A 200 -10.10 -15.23 -8.42
C LYS A 200 -11.51 -14.71 -8.71
N CYS A 201 -12.10 -15.08 -9.85
CA CYS A 201 -13.46 -14.69 -10.20
C CYS A 201 -14.50 -15.26 -9.22
N LEU A 202 -14.34 -16.52 -8.79
CA LEU A 202 -15.22 -17.13 -7.78
C LEU A 202 -15.21 -16.37 -6.44
N LYS A 203 -14.08 -15.82 -6.04
CA LYS A 203 -13.90 -15.02 -4.80
C LYS A 203 -14.15 -13.54 -5.00
N CYS A 204 -14.39 -13.09 -6.23
CA CYS A 204 -14.54 -11.68 -6.55
C CYS A 204 -15.94 -11.17 -6.15
N ARG A 205 -15.99 -10.09 -5.34
CA ARG A 205 -17.26 -9.46 -4.96
C ARG A 205 -18.01 -8.84 -6.15
N PHE A 206 -17.31 -8.53 -7.25
CA PHE A 206 -17.91 -8.01 -8.49
C PHE A 206 -18.41 -9.10 -9.44
N ARG A 207 -18.27 -10.39 -9.09
CA ARG A 207 -18.61 -11.51 -9.98
C ARG A 207 -19.96 -11.37 -10.68
N LYS A 208 -21.00 -10.94 -9.93
CA LYS A 208 -22.38 -10.85 -10.44
C LYS A 208 -22.61 -9.70 -11.43
N VAL A 209 -21.73 -8.70 -11.43
CA VAL A 209 -21.84 -7.49 -12.26
C VAL A 209 -20.69 -7.34 -13.26
N CYS A 210 -19.76 -8.28 -13.25
CA CYS A 210 -18.58 -8.29 -14.10
C CYS A 210 -18.89 -9.03 -15.42
N ASP A 211 -18.85 -8.32 -16.54
CA ASP A 211 -19.03 -8.85 -17.89
C ASP A 211 -17.87 -9.70 -18.39
N ARG A 212 -16.75 -9.73 -17.65
CA ARG A 212 -15.55 -10.55 -17.91
C ARG A 212 -15.34 -11.64 -16.87
N SER A 213 -16.36 -11.98 -16.10
CA SER A 213 -16.27 -13.05 -15.10
C SER A 213 -16.07 -14.40 -15.77
N LEU A 214 -15.14 -15.20 -15.23
CA LEU A 214 -14.87 -16.59 -15.63
C LEU A 214 -15.59 -17.61 -14.72
N ALA A 215 -16.53 -17.15 -13.88
CA ALA A 215 -17.24 -17.98 -12.91
C ALA A 215 -18.70 -17.56 -12.76
#